data_b24d0fc672d0aace86ab516bf2c352e8
#
_entry.id   b24d0fc672d0aace86ab516bf2c352e8
#
_cell.length_a   1.000
_cell.length_b   1.000
_cell.length_c   1.000
_cell.angle_alpha   90.00
_cell.angle_beta   90.00
_cell.angle_gamma   90.00
#
_symmetry.space_group_name_H-M   'P 1'
#
loop_
_entity.id
_entity.type
_entity.pdbx_description
1 polymer ?
#
loop_
_entity_poly.entity_id
_entity_poly.type
_entity_poly.pdbx_seq_one_letter_code
_entity_poly.pdbx_strand_id
1 'polypeptide(L)'
;IRDRLHRLVRDNSADDREYKRYMDSLKSSVLTAFYTPPEIVSAIAGTLHEQGIIPDRLLDPSAGQGVFISAFGADAPGAEVMAFDKDLLTGKILSHLYPEHKVRAEGFERIEKPFMGTFDVVASNIPFGDMAVFDPEYTGVPDNARRTAAKSIHNYFFLKGLDAAREGGIVAFITSEGVLNSPKNELVRRHIVKNANIVSVVRLPNNLF
;
A
#
# COMPACT_ATOMS: atom_id res chain seq x y z
N ILE A 1 -13.16 -19.92 20.73
CA ILE A 1 -13.02 -19.06 19.55
C ILE A 1 -12.00 -19.69 18.58
N ARG A 2 -10.79 -20.07 19.02
CA ARG A 2 -9.73 -20.65 18.19
C ARG A 2 -10.19 -21.85 17.38
N ASP A 3 -10.83 -22.85 18.02
CA ASP A 3 -11.28 -24.07 17.35
C ASP A 3 -12.42 -23.83 16.34
N ARG A 4 -13.26 -22.82 16.60
CA ARG A 4 -14.30 -22.40 15.66
C ARG A 4 -13.70 -21.76 14.43
N LEU A 5 -12.65 -20.92 14.61
CA LEU A 5 -11.94 -20.28 13.51
C LEU A 5 -11.20 -21.31 12.65
N HIS A 6 -10.48 -22.26 13.28
CA HIS A 6 -9.82 -23.37 12.58
C HIS A 6 -10.80 -24.20 11.74
N ARG A 7 -11.98 -24.53 12.29
CA ARG A 7 -13.03 -25.21 11.55
C ARG A 7 -13.54 -24.39 10.38
N LEU A 8 -13.87 -23.12 10.63
CA LEU A 8 -14.36 -22.23 9.58
C LEU A 8 -13.36 -22.12 8.40
N VAL A 9 -12.06 -21.94 8.70
CA VAL A 9 -11.04 -21.90 7.67
C VAL A 9 -10.92 -23.24 6.95
N ARG A 10 -10.98 -24.37 7.68
CA ARG A 10 -10.90 -25.71 7.10
C ARG A 10 -12.09 -25.99 6.16
N ASP A 11 -13.29 -25.66 6.59
CA ASP A 11 -14.53 -25.90 5.83
C ASP A 11 -14.62 -25.06 4.55
N ASN A 12 -13.88 -23.94 4.48
CA ASN A 12 -13.81 -23.05 3.33
C ASN A 12 -12.50 -23.14 2.54
N SER A 13 -11.67 -24.14 2.80
CA SER A 13 -10.43 -24.41 2.07
C SER A 13 -10.62 -25.59 1.12
N ALA A 14 -10.19 -25.45 -0.13
CA ALA A 14 -10.30 -26.51 -1.14
C ALA A 14 -9.37 -27.69 -0.82
N ASP A 15 -8.21 -27.42 -0.20
CA ASP A 15 -7.21 -28.44 0.16
C ASP A 15 -6.38 -28.03 1.40
N ASP A 16 -5.49 -28.91 1.85
CA ASP A 16 -4.58 -28.66 2.99
C ASP A 16 -3.58 -27.54 2.72
N ARG A 17 -3.21 -27.31 1.47
CA ARG A 17 -2.29 -26.24 1.07
C ARG A 17 -2.97 -24.88 1.20
N GLU A 18 -4.21 -24.79 0.79
CA GLU A 18 -5.02 -23.59 0.93
C GLU A 18 -5.33 -23.30 2.40
N TYR A 19 -5.71 -24.32 3.18
CA TYR A 19 -5.89 -24.20 4.62
C TYR A 19 -4.63 -23.63 5.31
N LYS A 20 -3.46 -24.18 5.00
CA LYS A 20 -2.20 -23.70 5.58
C LYS A 20 -1.92 -22.24 5.19
N ARG A 21 -2.16 -21.87 3.94
CA ARG A 21 -2.01 -20.49 3.48
C ARG A 21 -2.91 -19.52 4.24
N TYR A 22 -4.18 -19.86 4.44
CA TYR A 22 -5.11 -19.04 5.23
C TYR A 22 -4.70 -18.94 6.69
N MET A 23 -4.24 -20.04 7.29
CA MET A 23 -3.81 -20.02 8.68
C MET A 23 -2.51 -19.23 8.88
N ASP A 24 -1.58 -19.29 7.95
CA ASP A 24 -0.35 -18.50 8.00
C ASP A 24 -0.64 -17.01 7.76
N SER A 25 -1.56 -16.68 6.84
CA SER A 25 -2.08 -15.34 6.61
C SER A 25 -2.72 -14.76 7.87
N LEU A 26 -3.61 -15.53 8.52
CA LEU A 26 -4.27 -15.10 9.75
C LEU A 26 -3.27 -14.82 10.90
N LYS A 27 -2.25 -15.66 11.04
CA LYS A 27 -1.18 -15.42 12.04
C LYS A 27 -0.40 -14.15 11.74
N SER A 28 -0.09 -13.93 10.46
CA SER A 28 0.62 -12.74 10.00
C SER A 28 -0.19 -11.48 10.27
N SER A 29 -1.47 -11.45 9.88
CA SER A 29 -2.37 -10.32 10.08
C SER A 29 -2.52 -9.93 11.55
N VAL A 30 -2.65 -10.90 12.45
CA VAL A 30 -2.81 -10.63 13.89
C VAL A 30 -1.53 -10.11 14.54
N LEU A 31 -0.36 -10.52 14.02
CA LEU A 31 0.93 -10.20 14.65
C LEU A 31 1.60 -8.94 14.08
N THR A 32 1.25 -8.51 12.88
CA THR A 32 1.98 -7.46 12.14
C THR A 32 1.12 -6.30 11.64
N ALA A 33 -0.19 -6.33 11.91
CA ALA A 33 -1.08 -5.29 11.43
C ALA A 33 -0.96 -4.02 12.30
N PHE A 34 -0.22 -3.04 11.79
CA PHE A 34 -0.28 -1.67 12.29
C PHE A 34 -1.48 -0.97 11.64
N TYR A 35 -2.59 -0.91 12.35
CA TYR A 35 -3.79 -0.22 11.86
C TYR A 35 -3.61 1.29 11.98
N THR A 36 -3.79 1.97 10.85
CA THR A 36 -3.75 3.43 10.83
C THR A 36 -5.01 3.99 11.49
N PRO A 37 -4.91 4.87 12.47
CA PRO A 37 -6.08 5.56 13.02
C PRO A 37 -6.85 6.28 11.91
N PRO A 38 -8.19 6.09 11.81
CA PRO A 38 -8.99 6.71 10.75
C PRO A 38 -8.86 8.22 10.70
N GLU A 39 -8.63 8.87 11.84
CA GLU A 39 -8.46 10.32 11.96
C GLU A 39 -7.27 10.84 11.17
N ILE A 40 -6.16 10.08 11.13
CA ILE A 40 -4.96 10.44 10.36
C ILE A 40 -5.25 10.35 8.87
N VAL A 41 -5.92 9.27 8.44
CA VAL A 41 -6.26 9.09 7.02
C VAL A 41 -7.26 10.13 6.56
N SER A 42 -8.27 10.43 7.39
CA SER A 42 -9.24 11.50 7.13
C SER A 42 -8.56 12.88 7.05
N ALA A 43 -7.56 13.14 7.89
CA ALA A 43 -6.79 14.39 7.80
C ALA A 43 -5.99 14.48 6.49
N ILE A 44 -5.40 13.37 6.01
CA ILE A 44 -4.71 13.33 4.72
C ILE A 44 -5.70 13.58 3.57
N ALA A 45 -6.81 12.83 3.53
CA ALA A 45 -7.81 12.96 2.47
C ALA A 45 -8.44 14.37 2.47
N GLY A 46 -8.86 14.88 3.66
CA GLY A 46 -9.44 16.21 3.81
C GLY A 46 -8.48 17.33 3.40
N THR A 47 -7.19 17.22 3.76
CA THR A 47 -6.18 18.22 3.34
C THR A 47 -6.03 18.25 1.82
N LEU A 48 -6.01 17.10 1.15
CA LEU A 48 -5.94 17.03 -0.31
C LEU A 48 -7.21 17.61 -0.94
N HIS A 49 -8.38 17.26 -0.39
CA HIS A 49 -9.67 17.80 -0.84
C HIS A 49 -9.73 19.33 -0.72
N GLU A 50 -9.32 19.90 0.42
CA GLU A 50 -9.26 21.35 0.64
C GLU A 50 -8.36 22.08 -0.38
N GLN A 51 -7.33 21.39 -0.90
CA GLN A 51 -6.49 21.90 -1.97
C GLN A 51 -7.03 21.61 -3.38
N GLY A 52 -8.25 21.12 -3.50
CA GLY A 52 -8.90 20.79 -4.77
C GLY A 52 -8.39 19.50 -5.42
N ILE A 53 -7.70 18.65 -4.67
CA ILE A 53 -7.19 17.36 -5.17
C ILE A 53 -8.21 16.28 -4.84
N ILE A 54 -9.11 16.03 -5.80
CA ILE A 54 -10.14 15.00 -5.75
C ILE A 54 -9.77 13.95 -6.78
N PRO A 55 -9.42 12.72 -6.39
CA PRO A 55 -8.97 11.72 -7.35
C PRO A 55 -10.14 11.16 -8.17
N ASP A 56 -9.99 11.07 -9.48
CA ASP A 56 -10.80 10.19 -10.32
C ASP A 56 -10.29 8.74 -10.20
N ARG A 57 -8.96 8.57 -9.97
CA ARG A 57 -8.32 7.26 -9.81
C ARG A 57 -7.40 7.25 -8.61
N LEU A 58 -7.74 6.41 -7.63
CA LEU A 58 -7.00 6.19 -6.39
C LEU A 58 -6.32 4.82 -6.40
N LEU A 59 -5.06 4.76 -5.99
CA LEU A 59 -4.34 3.52 -5.69
C LEU A 59 -4.01 3.44 -4.19
N ASP A 60 -4.41 2.34 -3.56
CA ASP A 60 -3.93 1.94 -2.23
C ASP A 60 -3.10 0.65 -2.36
N PRO A 61 -1.76 0.73 -2.38
CA PRO A 61 -0.90 -0.43 -2.61
C PRO A 61 -0.73 -1.38 -1.40
N SER A 62 -1.28 -1.03 -0.24
CA SER A 62 -1.27 -1.87 0.99
C SER A 62 -2.50 -1.55 1.84
N ALA A 63 -3.66 -1.95 1.34
CA ALA A 63 -4.94 -1.39 1.76
C ALA A 63 -5.43 -1.82 3.16
N GLY A 64 -4.94 -2.96 3.67
CA GLY A 64 -5.33 -3.43 5.00
C GLY A 64 -6.85 -3.52 5.16
N GLN A 65 -7.38 -2.75 6.08
CA GLN A 65 -8.84 -2.68 6.34
C GLN A 65 -9.60 -1.71 5.43
N GLY A 66 -8.95 -1.07 4.45
CA GLY A 66 -9.58 -0.14 3.50
C GLY A 66 -9.85 1.26 4.06
N VAL A 67 -9.09 1.68 5.09
CA VAL A 67 -9.29 3.01 5.70
C VAL A 67 -9.04 4.16 4.72
N PHE A 68 -8.08 4.00 3.78
CA PHE A 68 -7.86 4.98 2.71
C PHE A 68 -9.00 4.96 1.70
N ILE A 69 -9.52 3.78 1.33
CA ILE A 69 -10.68 3.67 0.44
C ILE A 69 -11.88 4.41 1.05
N SER A 70 -12.15 4.17 2.33
CA SER A 70 -13.26 4.82 3.03
C SER A 70 -13.10 6.34 3.13
N ALA A 71 -11.91 6.83 3.50
CA ALA A 71 -11.66 8.26 3.71
C ALA A 71 -11.74 9.04 2.40
N PHE A 72 -11.12 8.56 1.33
CA PHE A 72 -11.19 9.21 0.01
C PHE A 72 -12.56 9.05 -0.64
N GLY A 73 -13.25 7.91 -0.43
CA GLY A 73 -14.59 7.67 -0.97
C GLY A 73 -15.65 8.63 -0.41
N ALA A 74 -15.44 9.17 0.79
CA ALA A 74 -16.33 10.18 1.36
C ALA A 74 -16.33 11.49 0.53
N ASP A 75 -15.16 11.89 0.03
CA ASP A 75 -14.96 13.14 -0.71
C ASP A 75 -14.95 12.95 -2.24
N ALA A 76 -14.75 11.72 -2.70
CA ALA A 76 -14.72 11.35 -4.13
C ALA A 76 -15.55 10.08 -4.40
N PRO A 77 -16.89 10.12 -4.27
CA PRO A 77 -17.73 8.91 -4.35
C PRO A 77 -17.73 8.25 -5.74
N GLY A 78 -17.22 8.93 -6.77
CA GLY A 78 -17.09 8.39 -8.13
C GLY A 78 -15.70 7.88 -8.47
N ALA A 79 -14.73 7.91 -7.53
CA ALA A 79 -13.37 7.50 -7.79
C ALA A 79 -13.26 6.01 -8.14
N GLU A 80 -12.50 5.69 -9.19
CA GLU A 80 -12.05 4.32 -9.44
C GLU A 80 -10.94 3.97 -8.48
N VAL A 81 -11.17 3.05 -7.55
CA VAL A 81 -10.14 2.60 -6.62
C VAL A 81 -9.55 1.28 -7.06
N MET A 82 -8.20 1.22 -7.09
CA MET A 82 -7.44 -0.02 -7.14
C MET A 82 -6.73 -0.20 -5.80
N ALA A 83 -6.85 -1.38 -5.19
CA ALA A 83 -6.28 -1.68 -3.90
C ALA A 83 -5.59 -3.04 -3.89
N PHE A 84 -4.45 -3.12 -3.24
CA PHE A 84 -3.69 -4.36 -3.05
C PHE A 84 -3.58 -4.69 -1.58
N ASP A 85 -3.71 -5.96 -1.24
CA ASP A 85 -3.28 -6.47 0.05
C ASP A 85 -2.66 -7.86 -0.13
N LYS A 86 -1.42 -8.01 0.32
CA LYS A 86 -0.67 -9.27 0.19
C LYS A 86 -1.19 -10.36 1.12
N ASP A 87 -1.82 -9.96 2.22
CA ASP A 87 -2.52 -10.89 3.09
C ASP A 87 -3.80 -11.38 2.42
N LEU A 88 -3.83 -12.68 2.13
CA LEU A 88 -4.90 -13.29 1.35
C LEU A 88 -6.27 -13.16 2.03
N LEU A 89 -6.31 -13.26 3.36
CA LEU A 89 -7.57 -13.18 4.11
C LEU A 89 -8.07 -11.72 4.13
N THR A 90 -7.20 -10.80 4.46
CA THR A 90 -7.50 -9.36 4.47
C THR A 90 -7.95 -8.88 3.09
N GLY A 91 -7.22 -9.25 2.03
CA GLY A 91 -7.58 -8.89 0.66
C GLY A 91 -8.92 -9.48 0.20
N LYS A 92 -9.23 -10.72 0.59
CA LYS A 92 -10.55 -11.32 0.31
C LYS A 92 -11.68 -10.64 1.09
N ILE A 93 -11.48 -10.30 2.35
CA ILE A 93 -12.47 -9.55 3.13
C ILE A 93 -12.69 -8.19 2.49
N LEU A 94 -11.62 -7.49 2.16
CA LEU A 94 -11.67 -6.16 1.54
C LEU A 94 -12.42 -6.19 0.19
N SER A 95 -12.19 -7.22 -0.64
CA SER A 95 -12.91 -7.36 -1.92
C SER A 95 -14.41 -7.59 -1.77
N HIS A 96 -14.86 -8.13 -0.63
CA HIS A 96 -16.28 -8.26 -0.32
C HIS A 96 -16.89 -6.99 0.28
N LEU A 97 -16.08 -6.19 0.98
CA LEU A 97 -16.52 -4.92 1.55
C LEU A 97 -16.62 -3.82 0.48
N TYR A 98 -15.80 -3.90 -0.57
CA TYR A 98 -15.74 -2.92 -1.67
C TYR A 98 -15.85 -3.61 -3.05
N PRO A 99 -17.01 -4.25 -3.35
CA PRO A 99 -17.17 -5.01 -4.58
C PRO A 99 -17.18 -4.13 -5.85
N GLU A 100 -17.42 -2.82 -5.70
CA GLU A 100 -17.38 -1.82 -6.78
C GLU A 100 -15.97 -1.44 -7.19
N HIS A 101 -14.96 -1.75 -6.36
CA HIS A 101 -13.56 -1.39 -6.57
C HIS A 101 -12.70 -2.56 -7.03
N LYS A 102 -11.55 -2.28 -7.62
CA LYS A 102 -10.58 -3.30 -8.05
C LYS A 102 -9.68 -3.71 -6.88
N VAL A 103 -10.18 -4.56 -5.99
CA VAL A 103 -9.40 -5.09 -4.87
C VAL A 103 -8.68 -6.38 -5.29
N ARG A 104 -7.37 -6.43 -5.03
CA ARG A 104 -6.48 -7.55 -5.35
C ARG A 104 -5.89 -8.15 -4.07
N ALA A 105 -6.19 -9.42 -3.79
CA ALA A 105 -5.59 -10.19 -2.69
C ALA A 105 -4.19 -10.71 -3.10
N GLU A 106 -3.31 -9.80 -3.44
CA GLU A 106 -1.93 -10.04 -3.92
C GLU A 106 -1.03 -8.84 -3.61
N GLY A 107 0.28 -9.00 -3.76
CA GLY A 107 1.22 -7.90 -3.51
C GLY A 107 1.25 -6.87 -4.64
N PHE A 108 1.62 -5.64 -4.29
CA PHE A 108 1.72 -4.51 -5.21
C PHE A 108 2.66 -4.75 -6.40
N GLU A 109 3.61 -5.67 -6.26
CA GLU A 109 4.48 -6.11 -7.36
C GLU A 109 3.72 -6.72 -8.55
N ARG A 110 2.44 -7.07 -8.36
CA ARG A 110 1.58 -7.68 -9.38
C ARG A 110 0.74 -6.66 -10.17
N ILE A 111 0.87 -5.37 -9.89
CA ILE A 111 0.15 -4.35 -10.68
C ILE A 111 0.51 -4.47 -12.16
N GLU A 112 -0.50 -4.47 -13.01
CA GLU A 112 -0.33 -4.61 -14.45
C GLU A 112 0.14 -3.28 -15.09
N LYS A 113 0.99 -3.39 -16.11
CA LYS A 113 1.58 -2.24 -16.81
C LYS A 113 0.58 -1.15 -17.27
N PRO A 114 -0.61 -1.48 -17.79
CA PRO A 114 -1.57 -0.46 -18.21
C PRO A 114 -2.05 0.48 -17.11
N PHE A 115 -1.88 0.10 -15.84
CA PHE A 115 -2.25 0.95 -14.69
C PHE A 115 -1.13 1.86 -14.22
N MET A 116 0.11 1.61 -14.66
CA MET A 116 1.25 2.46 -14.29
C MET A 116 1.13 3.85 -14.92
N GLY A 117 1.45 4.89 -14.14
CA GLY A 117 1.37 6.28 -14.58
C GLY A 117 -0.06 6.80 -14.78
N THR A 118 -1.06 6.22 -14.12
CA THR A 118 -2.48 6.56 -14.38
C THR A 118 -3.25 7.05 -13.15
N PHE A 119 -2.69 6.97 -11.95
CA PHE A 119 -3.40 7.33 -10.72
C PHE A 119 -3.21 8.80 -10.37
N ASP A 120 -4.30 9.47 -10.01
CA ASP A 120 -4.28 10.85 -9.50
C ASP A 120 -3.66 10.91 -8.12
N VAL A 121 -4.04 9.95 -7.28
CA VAL A 121 -3.54 9.81 -5.92
C VAL A 121 -3.11 8.36 -5.66
N VAL A 122 -1.91 8.21 -5.11
CA VAL A 122 -1.41 6.95 -4.56
C VAL A 122 -1.22 7.15 -3.06
N ALA A 123 -2.09 6.56 -2.25
CA ALA A 123 -2.11 6.81 -0.81
C ALA A 123 -2.19 5.49 -0.01
N SER A 124 -1.37 5.35 1.01
CA SER A 124 -1.32 4.14 1.84
C SER A 124 -0.54 4.34 3.14
N ASN A 125 -0.79 3.51 4.13
CA ASN A 125 0.20 3.18 5.15
C ASN A 125 1.04 2.01 4.62
N ILE A 126 2.20 2.32 4.06
CA ILE A 126 3.03 1.31 3.39
C ILE A 126 3.76 0.43 4.41
N PRO A 127 4.01 -0.85 4.09
CA PRO A 127 4.83 -1.70 4.94
C PRO A 127 6.25 -1.14 5.04
N PHE A 128 6.88 -1.32 6.19
CA PHE A 128 8.24 -0.85 6.45
C PHE A 128 9.10 -1.97 7.01
N GLY A 129 10.40 -1.85 6.78
CA GLY A 129 11.41 -2.83 7.18
C GLY A 129 12.41 -3.17 6.06
N ASP A 130 13.45 -3.90 6.42
CA ASP A 130 14.52 -4.34 5.51
C ASP A 130 14.16 -5.65 4.78
N MET A 131 12.90 -5.79 4.37
CA MET A 131 12.45 -6.91 3.54
C MET A 131 12.63 -6.59 2.06
N ALA A 132 13.27 -7.50 1.31
CA ALA A 132 13.39 -7.39 -0.13
C ALA A 132 12.07 -7.76 -0.82
N VAL A 133 11.78 -7.07 -1.92
CA VAL A 133 10.66 -7.36 -2.81
C VAL A 133 11.21 -7.90 -4.12
N PHE A 134 10.70 -9.04 -4.54
CA PHE A 134 11.04 -9.60 -5.86
C PHE A 134 10.07 -9.04 -6.90
N ASP A 135 10.55 -8.10 -7.68
CA ASP A 135 9.89 -7.54 -8.84
C ASP A 135 10.89 -7.47 -9.99
N PRO A 136 10.69 -8.23 -11.08
CA PRO A 136 11.62 -8.22 -12.22
C PRO A 136 11.84 -6.83 -12.83
N GLU A 137 10.85 -5.94 -12.77
CA GLU A 137 10.95 -4.56 -13.24
C GLU A 137 11.84 -3.67 -12.37
N TYR A 138 12.18 -4.15 -11.17
CA TYR A 138 13.07 -3.48 -10.22
C TYR A 138 14.40 -4.23 -10.03
N THR A 139 14.37 -5.56 -9.97
CA THR A 139 15.55 -6.37 -9.71
C THR A 139 16.37 -6.65 -10.95
N GLY A 140 15.73 -6.76 -12.13
CA GLY A 140 16.33 -7.12 -13.42
C GLY A 140 16.77 -5.94 -14.31
N VAL A 141 16.68 -4.70 -13.83
CA VAL A 141 16.96 -3.51 -14.65
C VAL A 141 18.33 -2.88 -14.34
N PRO A 142 18.92 -2.12 -15.29
CA PRO A 142 20.20 -1.43 -15.06
C PRO A 142 20.13 -0.30 -14.02
N ASP A 143 18.93 0.22 -13.72
CA ASP A 143 18.73 1.32 -12.76
C ASP A 143 19.13 0.94 -11.33
N ASN A 144 20.18 1.57 -10.83
CA ASN A 144 20.71 1.34 -9.48
C ASN A 144 19.73 1.76 -8.38
N ALA A 145 18.94 2.81 -8.59
CA ALA A 145 17.97 3.27 -7.59
C ALA A 145 16.84 2.24 -7.43
N ARG A 146 16.32 1.69 -8.53
CA ARG A 146 15.30 0.63 -8.52
C ARG A 146 15.81 -0.64 -7.87
N ARG A 147 17.04 -1.10 -8.23
CA ARG A 147 17.64 -2.27 -7.58
C ARG A 147 17.89 -2.06 -6.08
N THR A 148 18.26 -0.85 -5.68
CA THR A 148 18.43 -0.50 -4.26
C THR A 148 17.08 -0.47 -3.55
N ALA A 149 16.07 0.11 -4.17
CA ALA A 149 14.72 0.14 -3.64
C ALA A 149 14.15 -1.26 -3.39
N ALA A 150 14.34 -2.20 -4.32
CA ALA A 150 13.87 -3.58 -4.18
C ALA A 150 14.46 -4.35 -2.98
N LYS A 151 15.53 -3.86 -2.36
CA LYS A 151 16.14 -4.46 -1.15
C LYS A 151 15.43 -4.10 0.15
N SER A 152 14.52 -3.11 0.11
CA SER A 152 13.79 -2.63 1.29
C SER A 152 12.37 -2.26 0.89
N ILE A 153 11.38 -2.89 1.54
CA ILE A 153 9.99 -2.82 1.13
C ILE A 153 9.45 -1.38 1.06
N HIS A 154 9.76 -0.54 2.06
CA HIS A 154 9.31 0.85 2.06
C HIS A 154 9.90 1.67 0.91
N ASN A 155 11.18 1.45 0.56
CA ASN A 155 11.81 2.11 -0.57
C ASN A 155 11.18 1.69 -1.91
N TYR A 156 10.89 0.40 -2.04
CA TYR A 156 10.21 -0.16 -3.20
C TYR A 156 8.83 0.48 -3.39
N PHE A 157 8.04 0.57 -2.32
CA PHE A 157 6.72 1.19 -2.37
C PHE A 157 6.79 2.66 -2.80
N PHE A 158 7.79 3.42 -2.32
CA PHE A 158 7.97 4.82 -2.76
C PHE A 158 8.23 4.93 -4.25
N LEU A 159 9.20 4.18 -4.79
CA LEU A 159 9.53 4.29 -6.20
C LEU A 159 8.40 3.76 -7.08
N LYS A 160 7.82 2.62 -6.72
CA LYS A 160 6.72 2.05 -7.50
C LYS A 160 5.43 2.87 -7.39
N GLY A 161 5.19 3.50 -6.24
CA GLY A 161 4.10 4.46 -6.08
C GLY A 161 4.26 5.69 -6.98
N LEU A 162 5.48 6.22 -7.09
CA LEU A 162 5.78 7.30 -8.04
C LEU A 162 5.60 6.87 -9.49
N ASP A 163 6.04 5.65 -9.84
CA ASP A 163 5.84 5.10 -11.19
C ASP A 163 4.35 4.86 -11.51
N ALA A 164 3.52 4.59 -10.50
CA ALA A 164 2.08 4.39 -10.66
C ALA A 164 1.29 5.71 -10.75
N ALA A 165 1.76 6.77 -10.07
CA ALA A 165 1.15 8.09 -10.15
C ALA A 165 1.32 8.68 -11.56
N ARG A 166 0.27 9.36 -12.06
CA ARG A 166 0.37 10.10 -13.31
C ARG A 166 1.25 11.36 -13.13
N GLU A 167 1.63 11.99 -14.22
CA GLU A 167 2.25 13.30 -14.15
C GLU A 167 1.31 14.32 -13.47
N GLY A 168 1.82 15.05 -12.49
CA GLY A 168 1.03 15.94 -11.64
C GLY A 168 0.18 15.23 -10.57
N GLY A 169 0.27 13.91 -10.46
CA GLY A 169 -0.37 13.14 -9.40
C GLY A 169 0.31 13.29 -8.05
N ILE A 170 -0.33 12.80 -6.99
CA ILE A 170 0.15 12.88 -5.60
C ILE A 170 0.45 11.49 -5.06
N VAL A 171 1.58 11.34 -4.38
CA VAL A 171 1.89 10.17 -3.55
C VAL A 171 1.88 10.60 -2.08
N ALA A 172 0.99 10.01 -1.29
CA ALA A 172 0.78 10.32 0.13
C ALA A 172 0.94 9.06 0.98
N PHE A 173 2.13 8.83 1.53
CA PHE A 173 2.44 7.62 2.28
C PHE A 173 2.69 7.89 3.76
N ILE A 174 2.11 7.02 4.61
CA ILE A 174 2.55 6.86 5.99
C ILE A 174 3.67 5.81 5.98
N THR A 175 4.80 6.11 6.61
CA THR A 175 5.99 5.26 6.59
C THR A 175 6.87 5.50 7.81
N SER A 176 7.93 4.69 7.96
CA SER A 176 9.00 4.94 8.92
C SER A 176 9.98 6.01 8.43
N GLU A 177 10.67 6.65 9.37
CA GLU A 177 11.66 7.70 9.06
C GLU A 177 12.87 7.21 8.23
N GLY A 178 13.11 5.90 8.16
CA GLY A 178 14.25 5.31 7.49
C GLY A 178 14.39 5.65 6.01
N VAL A 179 13.28 5.94 5.32
CA VAL A 179 13.31 6.41 3.92
C VAL A 179 14.05 7.75 3.82
N LEU A 180 13.78 8.65 4.76
CA LEU A 180 14.28 10.03 4.72
C LEU A 180 15.69 10.18 5.30
N ASN A 181 16.04 9.48 6.37
CA ASN A 181 17.27 9.73 7.14
C ASN A 181 18.34 8.65 7.01
N SER A 182 18.03 7.43 6.55
CA SER A 182 19.04 6.37 6.43
C SER A 182 20.03 6.64 5.30
N PRO A 183 21.38 6.63 5.58
CA PRO A 183 22.40 6.77 4.55
C PRO A 183 22.29 5.73 3.42
N LYS A 184 21.83 4.50 3.73
CA LYS A 184 21.63 3.41 2.75
C LYS A 184 20.64 3.79 1.64
N ASN A 185 19.74 4.74 1.90
CA ASN A 185 18.65 5.11 1.01
C ASN A 185 18.95 6.36 0.16
N GLU A 186 20.21 6.82 0.13
CA GLU A 186 20.58 8.02 -0.62
C GLU A 186 20.22 7.95 -2.11
N LEU A 187 20.49 6.81 -2.78
CA LEU A 187 20.15 6.64 -4.21
C LEU A 187 18.64 6.70 -4.44
N VAL A 188 17.86 6.14 -3.51
CA VAL A 188 16.39 6.19 -3.56
C VAL A 188 15.90 7.62 -3.40
N ARG A 189 16.41 8.36 -2.40
CA ARG A 189 16.05 9.78 -2.21
C ARG A 189 16.43 10.65 -3.40
N ARG A 190 17.61 10.46 -3.98
CA ARG A 190 18.01 11.16 -5.21
C ARG A 190 17.06 10.89 -6.36
N HIS A 191 16.61 9.63 -6.50
CA HIS A 191 15.63 9.28 -7.51
C HIS A 191 14.29 9.96 -7.25
N ILE A 192 13.81 9.97 -6.00
CA ILE A 192 12.56 10.65 -5.62
C ILE A 192 12.60 12.13 -5.97
N VAL A 193 13.60 12.87 -5.50
CA VAL A 193 13.68 14.34 -5.73
C VAL A 193 13.99 14.72 -7.17
N LYS A 194 14.49 13.79 -7.98
CA LYS A 194 14.67 14.01 -9.43
C LYS A 194 13.36 13.90 -10.20
N ASN A 195 12.41 13.06 -9.73
CA ASN A 195 11.19 12.71 -10.46
C ASN A 195 9.92 13.28 -9.81
N ALA A 196 10.01 13.82 -8.59
CA ALA A 196 8.87 14.39 -7.88
C ALA A 196 9.29 15.55 -6.98
N ASN A 197 8.36 16.45 -6.70
CA ASN A 197 8.52 17.50 -5.69
C ASN A 197 8.04 16.98 -4.33
N ILE A 198 8.82 17.20 -3.28
CA ILE A 198 8.38 16.93 -1.91
C ILE A 198 7.51 18.10 -1.46
N VAL A 199 6.21 17.84 -1.33
CA VAL A 199 5.22 18.87 -0.93
C VAL A 199 5.21 19.05 0.58
N SER A 200 5.20 17.96 1.34
CA SER A 200 5.16 18.01 2.80
C SER A 200 5.75 16.74 3.42
N VAL A 201 6.30 16.90 4.62
CA VAL A 201 6.73 15.79 5.47
C VAL A 201 6.25 16.09 6.90
N VAL A 202 5.41 15.21 7.43
CA VAL A 202 4.83 15.37 8.77
C VAL A 202 5.31 14.23 9.67
N ARG A 203 5.88 14.60 10.82
CA ARG A 203 6.22 13.61 11.85
C ARG A 203 5.00 13.33 12.70
N LEU A 204 4.57 12.08 12.72
CA LEU A 204 3.49 11.61 13.57
C LEU A 204 3.99 11.36 15.01
N PRO A 205 3.12 11.46 16.04
CA PRO A 205 3.45 11.11 17.41
C PRO A 205 3.91 9.64 17.54
N ASN A 206 4.88 9.38 18.42
CA ASN A 206 5.46 8.03 18.58
C ASN A 206 4.49 7.01 19.24
N ASN A 207 3.40 7.47 19.83
CA ASN A 207 2.38 6.66 20.52
C ASN A 207 1.09 6.49 19.70
N LEU A 208 1.17 6.69 18.39
CA LEU A 208 0.01 6.65 17.51
C LEU A 208 -0.35 5.22 17.08
N PHE A 209 0.64 4.31 17.11
CA PHE A 209 0.53 2.89 16.72
C PHE A 209 0.87 1.97 17.89
#